data_93a6faaeb60a48115b170c62fc1f07b0
#
_entry.id   93a6faaeb60a48115b170c62fc1f07b0
#
_cell.length_a   1.000
_cell.length_b   1.000
_cell.length_c   1.000
_cell.angle_alpha   90.00
_cell.angle_beta   90.00
_cell.angle_gamma   90.00
#
_symmetry.space_group_name_H-M   'P 1'
#
loop_
_entity.id
_entity.type
_entity.pdbx_description
1 polymer ?
#
loop_
_entity_poly.entity_id
_entity_poly.type
_entity_poly.pdbx_seq_one_letter_code
_entity_poly.pdbx_strand_id
1 'polypeptide(L)'
;MPRASFDKTAMLYNFVEKHIWEDYTSACDIIDEYLTLEPEEKILDVGGGTGLIAKVLRSKKQNDDIMVIDLSRSMLQKVKDPTLSVVQGDVTTFPLKDETFTLAILVNTVHHIYETKQQVALQEVFRILKKQGRIFIIEISHPNTFLSNLFIKIEKILVGKTHHLTADKMQLAIQDAGFHEIKVFFPKKYPYRYVITAIK
;
A
#
# COMPACT_ATOMS: atom_id res chain seq x y z
N MET A 1 15.20 13.38 -12.75
CA MET A 1 13.93 13.86 -12.20
C MET A 1 13.91 13.51 -10.71
N PRO A 2 13.54 14.40 -9.79
CA PRO A 2 13.61 14.11 -8.38
C PRO A 2 12.57 13.04 -8.02
N ARG A 3 13.04 11.86 -7.62
CA ARG A 3 12.25 10.83 -6.95
C ARG A 3 11.75 11.40 -5.62
N ALA A 4 10.57 11.00 -5.18
CA ALA A 4 10.09 11.36 -3.85
C ALA A 4 11.19 11.02 -2.82
N SER A 5 11.64 12.01 -2.06
CA SER A 5 12.85 11.86 -1.24
C SER A 5 12.49 11.25 0.12
N PHE A 6 11.91 10.03 0.12
CA PHE A 6 11.64 9.29 1.36
C PHE A 6 12.90 9.08 2.21
N ASP A 7 14.08 9.02 1.56
CA ASP A 7 15.35 8.87 2.29
C ASP A 7 15.69 10.11 3.12
N LYS A 8 15.29 11.31 2.67
CA LYS A 8 15.51 12.57 3.44
C LYS A 8 14.44 12.79 4.51
N THR A 9 13.25 12.26 4.32
CA THR A 9 12.11 12.39 5.25
C THR A 9 12.02 11.26 6.25
N ALA A 10 12.80 10.20 6.13
CA ALA A 10 12.81 9.09 7.07
C ALA A 10 13.09 9.50 8.52
N MET A 11 13.87 10.58 8.73
CA MET A 11 14.13 11.15 10.07
C MET A 11 12.94 11.98 10.58
N LEU A 12 12.27 12.72 9.66
CA LEU A 12 11.08 13.52 9.97
C LEU A 12 9.84 12.63 10.13
N TYR A 13 9.82 11.48 9.46
CA TYR A 13 8.72 10.51 9.51
C TYR A 13 8.42 10.03 10.93
N ASN A 14 9.45 9.87 11.79
CA ASN A 14 9.25 9.53 13.20
C ASN A 14 8.55 10.65 14.00
N PHE A 15 8.73 11.91 13.59
CA PHE A 15 8.04 13.05 14.23
C PHE A 15 6.60 13.19 13.70
N VAL A 16 6.43 12.96 12.42
CA VAL A 16 5.13 12.96 11.72
C VAL A 16 4.35 11.69 12.05
N GLU A 17 5.04 10.58 12.35
CA GLU A 17 4.46 9.30 12.78
C GLU A 17 3.47 9.46 13.95
N LYS A 18 3.74 10.37 14.87
CA LYS A 18 2.81 10.69 15.98
C LYS A 18 1.48 11.29 15.50
N HIS A 19 1.46 11.95 14.35
CA HIS A 19 0.27 12.54 13.72
C HIS A 19 -0.30 11.64 12.61
N ILE A 20 0.50 10.70 12.07
CA ILE A 20 0.09 9.64 11.14
C ILE A 20 -0.55 8.46 11.90
N TRP A 21 -0.50 8.43 13.24
CA TRP A 21 -1.12 7.37 14.03
C TRP A 21 -2.61 7.18 13.75
N GLU A 22 -3.34 8.26 13.50
CA GLU A 22 -4.74 8.16 13.08
C GLU A 22 -4.87 7.48 11.72
N ASP A 23 -3.93 7.74 10.83
CA ASP A 23 -3.89 7.17 9.49
C ASP A 23 -3.57 5.67 9.53
N TYR A 24 -2.60 5.29 10.35
CA TYR A 24 -2.23 3.90 10.59
C TYR A 24 -3.32 3.11 11.33
N THR A 25 -3.91 3.69 12.38
CA THR A 25 -5.02 3.08 13.13
C THR A 25 -6.20 2.84 12.21
N SER A 26 -6.49 3.80 11.32
CA SER A 26 -7.56 3.65 10.34
C SER A 26 -7.28 2.50 9.36
N ALA A 27 -6.04 2.33 8.93
CA ALA A 27 -5.67 1.21 8.05
C ALA A 27 -5.81 -0.14 8.76
N CYS A 28 -5.44 -0.23 10.04
CA CYS A 28 -5.62 -1.45 10.85
C CYS A 28 -7.09 -1.83 11.01
N ASP A 29 -7.94 -0.85 11.36
CA ASP A 29 -9.38 -1.06 11.50
C ASP A 29 -10.02 -1.49 10.17
N ILE A 30 -9.61 -0.88 9.05
CA ILE A 30 -10.08 -1.24 7.72
C ILE A 30 -9.63 -2.65 7.33
N ILE A 31 -8.40 -3.02 7.62
CA ILE A 31 -7.90 -4.38 7.40
C ILE A 31 -8.75 -5.37 8.19
N ASP A 32 -9.10 -5.05 9.44
CA ASP A 32 -9.93 -5.92 10.28
C ASP A 32 -11.35 -6.10 9.76
N GLU A 33 -11.90 -5.04 9.17
CA GLU A 33 -13.28 -5.05 8.68
C GLU A 33 -13.42 -5.67 7.29
N TYR A 34 -12.45 -5.45 6.39
CA TYR A 34 -12.59 -5.76 4.97
C TYR A 34 -11.65 -6.85 4.45
N LEU A 35 -10.64 -7.27 5.21
CA LEU A 35 -9.67 -8.28 4.79
C LEU A 35 -9.80 -9.56 5.62
N THR A 36 -10.21 -10.64 4.97
CA THR A 36 -10.11 -11.99 5.55
C THR A 36 -8.80 -12.63 5.12
N LEU A 37 -7.98 -13.04 6.08
CA LEU A 37 -6.73 -13.74 5.82
C LEU A 37 -6.97 -15.25 5.79
N GLU A 38 -6.47 -15.91 4.74
CA GLU A 38 -6.50 -17.35 4.61
C GLU A 38 -5.28 -17.99 5.33
N PRO A 39 -5.38 -19.24 5.82
CA PRO A 39 -4.33 -19.86 6.64
C PRO A 39 -2.94 -19.92 6.00
N GLU A 40 -2.86 -20.14 4.70
CA GLU A 40 -1.57 -20.37 4.00
C GLU A 40 -1.21 -19.25 3.02
N GLU A 41 -1.64 -18.02 3.30
CA GLU A 41 -1.33 -16.90 2.42
C GLU A 41 0.13 -16.54 2.44
N LYS A 42 0.68 -16.34 1.27
CA LYS A 42 1.95 -15.68 1.04
C LYS A 42 1.70 -14.22 0.68
N ILE A 43 2.04 -13.33 1.59
CA ILE A 43 1.64 -11.93 1.54
C ILE A 43 2.81 -11.04 1.10
N LEU A 44 2.54 -10.12 0.17
CA LEU A 44 3.44 -9.02 -0.16
C LEU A 44 2.85 -7.69 0.30
N ASP A 45 3.53 -7.02 1.21
CA ASP A 45 3.26 -5.63 1.61
C ASP A 45 4.03 -4.70 0.67
N VAL A 46 3.31 -4.11 -0.30
CA VAL A 46 3.87 -3.31 -1.39
C VAL A 46 3.97 -1.85 -0.98
N GLY A 47 5.19 -1.29 -0.99
CA GLY A 47 5.45 0.04 -0.45
C GLY A 47 5.29 0.06 1.07
N GLY A 48 5.57 -1.07 1.74
CA GLY A 48 5.30 -1.28 3.15
C GLY A 48 6.19 -0.49 4.10
N GLY A 49 7.17 0.26 3.58
CA GLY A 49 7.99 1.22 4.32
C GLY A 49 8.69 0.61 5.54
N THR A 50 8.23 0.99 6.72
CA THR A 50 8.78 0.50 8.00
C THR A 50 8.22 -0.85 8.45
N GLY A 51 7.37 -1.49 7.63
CA GLY A 51 6.79 -2.80 7.89
C GLY A 51 5.66 -2.79 8.93
N LEU A 52 5.02 -1.64 9.18
CA LEU A 52 3.97 -1.54 10.19
C LEU A 52 2.74 -2.38 9.83
N ILE A 53 2.29 -2.36 8.58
CA ILE A 53 1.17 -3.17 8.11
C ILE A 53 1.53 -4.65 8.16
N ALA A 54 2.71 -5.02 7.66
CA ALA A 54 3.22 -6.39 7.73
C ALA A 54 3.23 -6.93 9.18
N LYS A 55 3.65 -6.10 10.15
CA LYS A 55 3.64 -6.45 11.58
C LYS A 55 2.23 -6.70 12.10
N VAL A 56 1.24 -5.89 11.71
CA VAL A 56 -0.17 -6.10 12.09
C VAL A 56 -0.71 -7.39 11.49
N LEU A 57 -0.48 -7.60 10.20
CA LEU A 57 -0.92 -8.83 9.52
C LEU A 57 -0.33 -10.07 10.19
N ARG A 58 0.95 -10.00 10.56
CA ARG A 58 1.63 -11.07 11.25
C ARG A 58 1.01 -11.37 12.63
N SER A 59 0.65 -10.34 13.40
CA SER A 59 0.02 -10.55 14.72
C SER A 59 -1.35 -11.24 14.63
N LYS A 60 -2.00 -11.17 13.46
CA LYS A 60 -3.31 -11.78 13.18
C LYS A 60 -3.21 -13.17 12.57
N LYS A 61 -2.07 -13.47 11.98
CA LYS A 61 -1.84 -14.69 11.23
C LYS A 61 -0.73 -15.50 11.90
N GLN A 62 -1.00 -16.78 12.14
CA GLN A 62 0.01 -17.72 12.68
C GLN A 62 1.05 -18.16 11.63
N ASN A 63 0.93 -17.71 10.39
CA ASN A 63 1.80 -18.09 9.29
C ASN A 63 2.75 -16.94 8.93
N ASP A 64 4.03 -17.25 8.72
CA ASP A 64 5.14 -16.30 8.71
C ASP A 64 5.58 -15.82 7.32
N ASP A 65 4.83 -16.13 6.25
CA ASP A 65 5.26 -15.80 4.89
C ASP A 65 4.78 -14.40 4.46
N ILE A 66 5.33 -13.38 5.13
CA ILE A 66 5.07 -11.98 4.80
C ILE A 66 6.38 -11.33 4.35
N MET A 67 6.35 -10.73 3.18
CA MET A 67 7.44 -9.94 2.62
C MET A 67 7.04 -8.48 2.50
N VAL A 68 7.96 -7.58 2.87
CA VAL A 68 7.85 -6.13 2.69
C VAL A 68 8.73 -5.72 1.52
N ILE A 69 8.18 -5.01 0.55
CA ILE A 69 8.96 -4.38 -0.52
C ILE A 69 8.76 -2.87 -0.51
N ASP A 70 9.87 -2.13 -0.61
CA ASP A 70 9.83 -0.67 -0.69
C ASP A 70 11.01 -0.15 -1.52
N LEU A 71 10.83 1.00 -2.15
CA LEU A 71 11.88 1.67 -2.91
C LEU A 71 12.94 2.27 -1.96
N SER A 72 12.53 2.71 -0.78
CA SER A 72 13.36 3.40 0.20
C SER A 72 14.11 2.43 1.10
N ARG A 73 15.42 2.33 0.90
CA ARG A 73 16.30 1.56 1.76
C ARG A 73 16.26 2.04 3.21
N SER A 74 16.18 3.35 3.43
CA SER A 74 16.16 3.93 4.77
C SER A 74 14.87 3.61 5.54
N MET A 75 13.75 3.39 4.86
CA MET A 75 12.51 2.91 5.46
C MET A 75 12.63 1.43 5.83
N LEU A 76 13.11 0.59 4.93
CA LEU A 76 13.30 -0.85 5.18
C LEU A 76 14.28 -1.13 6.33
N GLN A 77 15.31 -0.30 6.50
CA GLN A 77 16.25 -0.39 7.65
C GLN A 77 15.57 -0.18 9.01
N LYS A 78 14.36 0.39 9.05
CA LYS A 78 13.57 0.57 10.27
C LYS A 78 12.66 -0.62 10.58
N VAL A 79 12.55 -1.59 9.70
CA VAL A 79 11.84 -2.85 9.97
C VAL A 79 12.61 -3.60 11.05
N LYS A 80 12.03 -3.64 12.26
CA LYS A 80 12.69 -4.23 13.44
C LYS A 80 12.32 -5.69 13.67
N ASP A 81 11.31 -6.19 12.98
CA ASP A 81 10.88 -7.58 13.10
C ASP A 81 11.79 -8.48 12.23
N PRO A 82 12.67 -9.30 12.84
CA PRO A 82 13.62 -10.12 12.09
C PRO A 82 12.97 -11.27 11.33
N THR A 83 11.70 -11.47 11.52
CA THR A 83 10.93 -12.54 10.90
C THR A 83 10.25 -12.11 9.62
N LEU A 84 10.18 -10.80 9.36
CA LEU A 84 9.71 -10.25 8.10
C LEU A 84 10.81 -10.31 7.06
N SER A 85 10.52 -10.85 5.89
CA SER A 85 11.38 -10.72 4.72
C SER A 85 11.29 -9.30 4.16
N VAL A 86 12.43 -8.66 3.91
CA VAL A 86 12.45 -7.30 3.35
C VAL A 86 13.24 -7.27 2.04
N VAL A 87 12.70 -6.59 1.03
CA VAL A 87 13.32 -6.44 -0.29
C VAL A 87 13.27 -4.97 -0.70
N GLN A 88 14.40 -4.41 -1.10
CA GLN A 88 14.42 -3.11 -1.78
C GLN A 88 14.07 -3.30 -3.25
N GLY A 89 13.05 -2.62 -3.74
CA GLY A 89 12.62 -2.72 -5.14
C GLY A 89 11.71 -1.60 -5.58
N ASP A 90 11.73 -1.33 -6.89
CA ASP A 90 10.79 -0.43 -7.55
C ASP A 90 9.54 -1.24 -7.94
N VAL A 91 8.37 -0.79 -7.50
CA VAL A 91 7.09 -1.45 -7.79
C VAL A 91 6.77 -1.53 -9.29
N THR A 92 7.43 -0.74 -10.12
CA THR A 92 7.28 -0.79 -11.59
C THR A 92 8.18 -1.82 -12.28
N THR A 93 9.07 -2.46 -11.52
CA THR A 93 10.00 -3.48 -12.01
C THR A 93 10.41 -4.38 -10.84
N PHE A 94 9.47 -5.14 -10.30
CA PHE A 94 9.74 -6.00 -9.15
C PHE A 94 10.86 -7.01 -9.43
N PRO A 95 11.85 -7.13 -8.54
CA PRO A 95 12.85 -8.20 -8.60
C PRO A 95 12.27 -9.53 -8.05
N LEU A 96 11.00 -9.80 -8.34
CA LEU A 96 10.25 -10.94 -7.82
C LEU A 96 9.75 -11.81 -8.97
N LYS A 97 9.67 -13.11 -8.72
CA LYS A 97 9.17 -14.08 -9.69
C LYS A 97 7.67 -13.95 -9.87
N ASP A 98 7.19 -14.33 -11.07
CA ASP A 98 5.78 -14.46 -11.37
C ASP A 98 5.10 -15.45 -10.43
N GLU A 99 3.83 -15.27 -10.21
CA GLU A 99 2.95 -16.21 -9.52
C GLU A 99 3.51 -16.71 -8.17
N THR A 100 4.08 -15.78 -7.38
CA THR A 100 4.73 -16.10 -6.11
C THR A 100 3.80 -15.89 -4.91
N PHE A 101 3.01 -14.81 -4.92
CA PHE A 101 2.20 -14.39 -3.78
C PHE A 101 0.72 -14.73 -3.98
N THR A 102 0.00 -14.94 -2.86
CA THR A 102 -1.45 -15.16 -2.89
C THR A 102 -2.21 -13.89 -2.54
N LEU A 103 -1.56 -12.95 -1.85
CA LEU A 103 -2.14 -11.67 -1.48
C LEU A 103 -1.10 -10.55 -1.62
N ALA A 104 -1.46 -9.48 -2.30
CA ALA A 104 -0.70 -8.24 -2.32
C ALA A 104 -1.51 -7.14 -1.63
N ILE A 105 -0.87 -6.42 -0.70
CA ILE A 105 -1.49 -5.34 0.07
C ILE A 105 -0.77 -4.04 -0.27
N LEU A 106 -1.55 -3.00 -0.60
CA LEU A 106 -1.07 -1.65 -0.89
C LEU A 106 -1.81 -0.67 0.01
N VAL A 107 -1.12 -0.10 0.98
CA VAL A 107 -1.71 0.91 1.89
C VAL A 107 -0.99 2.22 1.69
N ASN A 108 -1.70 3.23 1.23
CA ASN A 108 -1.15 4.56 0.93
C ASN A 108 0.08 4.51 0.02
N THR A 109 0.06 3.68 -1.01
CA THR A 109 1.23 3.39 -1.84
C THR A 109 1.09 3.95 -3.25
N VAL A 110 -0.06 3.73 -3.89
CA VAL A 110 -0.23 4.02 -5.32
C VAL A 110 -0.09 5.51 -5.61
N HIS A 111 -0.58 6.37 -4.73
CA HIS A 111 -0.50 7.82 -4.91
C HIS A 111 0.94 8.39 -4.84
N HIS A 112 1.90 7.62 -4.34
CA HIS A 112 3.33 7.98 -4.39
C HIS A 112 4.01 7.60 -5.71
N ILE A 113 3.35 6.80 -6.54
CA ILE A 113 3.84 6.41 -7.85
C ILE A 113 3.46 7.49 -8.87
N TYR A 114 4.39 7.84 -9.77
CA TYR A 114 4.07 8.77 -10.86
C TYR A 114 2.88 8.28 -11.67
N GLU A 115 1.95 9.18 -12.01
CA GLU A 115 0.73 8.89 -12.74
C GLU A 115 0.97 8.00 -13.98
N THR A 116 2.00 8.32 -14.76
CA THR A 116 2.39 7.55 -15.95
C THR A 116 2.92 6.14 -15.65
N LYS A 117 3.17 5.80 -14.40
CA LYS A 117 3.71 4.52 -13.97
C LYS A 117 2.77 3.70 -13.10
N GLN A 118 1.66 4.28 -12.64
CA GLN A 118 0.71 3.59 -11.78
C GLN A 118 0.14 2.33 -12.45
N GLN A 119 -0.18 2.42 -13.74
CA GLN A 119 -0.65 1.27 -14.51
C GLN A 119 0.38 0.15 -14.57
N VAL A 120 1.66 0.50 -14.83
CA VAL A 120 2.75 -0.49 -14.85
C VAL A 120 2.93 -1.15 -13.49
N ALA A 121 2.83 -0.38 -12.41
CA ALA A 121 2.93 -0.91 -11.05
C ALA A 121 1.80 -1.92 -10.75
N LEU A 122 0.55 -1.62 -11.13
CA LEU A 122 -0.57 -2.55 -10.94
C LEU A 122 -0.42 -3.81 -11.80
N GLN A 123 0.12 -3.70 -13.02
CA GLN A 123 0.44 -4.85 -13.87
C GLN A 123 1.55 -5.73 -13.26
N GLU A 124 2.56 -5.13 -12.63
CA GLU A 124 3.59 -5.86 -11.92
C GLU A 124 3.02 -6.59 -10.68
N VAL A 125 2.11 -5.95 -9.93
CA VAL A 125 1.39 -6.61 -8.85
C VAL A 125 0.56 -7.78 -9.39
N PHE A 126 -0.13 -7.61 -10.51
CA PHE A 126 -0.85 -8.69 -11.18
C PHE A 126 0.09 -9.84 -11.56
N ARG A 127 1.26 -9.53 -12.14
CA ARG A 127 2.23 -10.55 -12.57
C ARG A 127 2.68 -11.45 -11.42
N ILE A 128 3.03 -10.85 -10.27
CA ILE A 128 3.59 -11.58 -9.12
C ILE A 128 2.56 -12.36 -8.30
N LEU A 129 1.29 -12.06 -8.46
CA LEU A 129 0.21 -12.82 -7.83
C LEU A 129 -0.01 -14.15 -8.54
N LYS A 130 -0.30 -15.20 -7.79
CA LYS A 130 -0.76 -16.50 -8.29
C LYS A 130 -2.15 -16.36 -8.94
N LYS A 131 -2.55 -17.34 -9.74
CA LYS A 131 -3.94 -17.49 -10.17
C LYS A 131 -4.86 -17.53 -8.94
N GLN A 132 -5.97 -16.81 -8.99
CA GLN A 132 -6.87 -16.58 -7.85
C GLN A 132 -6.22 -15.82 -6.67
N GLY A 133 -5.02 -15.27 -6.88
CA GLY A 133 -4.41 -14.36 -5.92
C GLY A 133 -5.18 -13.05 -5.82
N ARG A 134 -5.12 -12.41 -4.67
CA ARG A 134 -5.94 -11.23 -4.33
C ARG A 134 -5.08 -9.98 -4.20
N ILE A 135 -5.65 -8.86 -4.59
CA ILE A 135 -5.12 -7.53 -4.27
C ILE A 135 -6.04 -6.85 -3.25
N PHE A 136 -5.44 -6.17 -2.28
CA PHE A 136 -6.13 -5.36 -1.29
C PHE A 136 -5.48 -3.98 -1.23
N ILE A 137 -6.24 -2.95 -1.55
CA ILE A 137 -5.76 -1.57 -1.61
C ILE A 137 -6.53 -0.71 -0.63
N ILE A 138 -5.82 0.09 0.17
CA ILE A 138 -6.37 1.20 0.95
C ILE A 138 -5.72 2.48 0.46
N GLU A 139 -6.54 3.42 0.02
CA GLU A 139 -6.08 4.72 -0.45
C GLU A 139 -6.95 5.86 0.07
N ILE A 140 -6.40 7.08 -0.03
CA ILE A 140 -7.10 8.27 0.38
C ILE A 140 -8.05 8.70 -0.75
N SER A 141 -9.34 8.74 -0.43
CA SER A 141 -10.32 9.44 -1.26
C SER A 141 -10.14 10.94 -1.07
N HIS A 142 -10.23 11.73 -2.15
CA HIS A 142 -10.26 13.18 -2.04
C HIS A 142 -11.68 13.68 -1.64
N PRO A 143 -12.06 13.75 -0.37
CA PRO A 143 -13.14 14.60 0.01
C PRO A 143 -12.64 16.04 -0.11
N ASN A 144 -13.36 16.91 -0.80
CA ASN A 144 -13.10 18.35 -0.89
C ASN A 144 -13.31 19.05 0.48
N THR A 145 -12.68 18.53 1.55
CA THR A 145 -12.73 19.15 2.87
C THR A 145 -11.47 19.97 3.10
N PHE A 146 -11.58 21.04 3.88
CA PHE A 146 -10.45 21.90 4.24
C PHE A 146 -9.31 21.09 4.89
N LEU A 147 -9.64 20.13 5.76
CA LEU A 147 -8.66 19.28 6.45
C LEU A 147 -7.92 18.35 5.50
N SER A 148 -8.61 17.71 4.54
CA SER A 148 -7.95 16.84 3.56
C SER A 148 -7.03 17.62 2.63
N ASN A 149 -7.42 18.83 2.22
CA ASN A 149 -6.59 19.72 1.42
C ASN A 149 -5.34 20.20 2.18
N LEU A 150 -5.46 20.44 3.48
CA LEU A 150 -4.33 20.80 4.34
C LEU A 150 -3.38 19.61 4.50
N PHE A 151 -3.90 18.41 4.72
CA PHE A 151 -3.10 17.18 4.83
C PHE A 151 -2.30 16.90 3.56
N ILE A 152 -2.94 16.98 2.39
CA ILE A 152 -2.28 16.82 1.09
C ILE A 152 -1.19 17.87 0.86
N LYS A 153 -1.41 19.12 1.30
CA LYS A 153 -0.37 20.16 1.21
C LYS A 153 0.84 19.81 2.09
N ILE A 154 0.62 19.34 3.31
CA ILE A 154 1.69 18.95 4.23
C ILE A 154 2.43 17.73 3.64
N GLU A 155 1.72 16.74 3.15
CA GLU A 155 2.30 15.57 2.50
C GLU A 155 3.15 15.96 1.27
N LYS A 156 2.65 16.85 0.41
CA LYS A 156 3.42 17.37 -0.74
C LYS A 156 4.72 18.08 -0.34
N ILE A 157 4.74 18.73 0.81
CA ILE A 157 5.95 19.39 1.33
C ILE A 157 6.95 18.35 1.85
N LEU A 158 6.46 17.32 2.54
CA LEU A 158 7.30 16.32 3.21
C LEU A 158 7.79 15.22 2.27
N VAL A 159 6.94 14.75 1.38
CA VAL A 159 7.16 13.56 0.56
C VAL A 159 7.34 13.89 -0.92
N GLY A 160 6.89 15.07 -1.35
CA GLY A 160 6.93 15.50 -2.75
C GLY A 160 5.56 15.37 -3.44
N LYS A 161 5.56 15.38 -4.78
CA LYS A 161 4.31 15.28 -5.55
C LYS A 161 3.63 13.93 -5.35
N THR A 162 2.38 13.97 -4.95
CA THR A 162 1.49 12.81 -4.87
C THR A 162 0.47 12.83 -6.01
N HIS A 163 0.08 11.66 -6.50
CA HIS A 163 -0.77 11.46 -7.67
C HIS A 163 -1.97 10.58 -7.30
N HIS A 164 -2.90 11.15 -6.55
CA HIS A 164 -4.07 10.42 -6.07
C HIS A 164 -5.04 10.07 -7.20
N LEU A 165 -5.50 8.83 -7.21
CA LEU A 165 -6.62 8.38 -8.04
C LEU A 165 -7.91 8.44 -7.22
N THR A 166 -9.00 8.81 -7.87
CA THR A 166 -10.33 8.56 -7.30
C THR A 166 -10.61 7.05 -7.31
N ALA A 167 -11.56 6.60 -6.48
CA ALA A 167 -11.92 5.19 -6.43
C ALA A 167 -12.31 4.62 -7.81
N ASP A 168 -13.07 5.39 -8.60
CA ASP A 168 -13.47 4.99 -9.97
C ASP A 168 -12.27 4.83 -10.90
N LYS A 169 -11.33 5.79 -10.87
CA LYS A 169 -10.09 5.69 -11.68
C LYS A 169 -9.22 4.53 -11.24
N MET A 170 -9.11 4.28 -9.93
CA MET A 170 -8.37 3.14 -9.41
C MET A 170 -9.02 1.82 -9.82
N GLN A 171 -10.36 1.74 -9.78
CA GLN A 171 -11.10 0.57 -10.24
C GLN A 171 -10.82 0.28 -11.72
N LEU A 172 -10.86 1.28 -12.58
CA LEU A 172 -10.51 1.14 -13.99
C LEU A 172 -9.06 0.68 -14.19
N ALA A 173 -8.12 1.30 -13.48
CA ALA A 173 -6.70 0.92 -13.57
C ALA A 173 -6.43 -0.53 -13.14
N ILE A 174 -7.14 -1.02 -12.12
CA ILE A 174 -7.07 -2.40 -11.66
C ILE A 174 -7.68 -3.35 -12.70
N GLN A 175 -8.81 -2.97 -13.30
CA GLN A 175 -9.41 -3.74 -14.39
C GLN A 175 -8.49 -3.82 -15.61
N ASP A 176 -7.88 -2.70 -16.00
CA ASP A 176 -6.92 -2.63 -17.11
C ASP A 176 -5.62 -3.41 -16.83
N ALA A 177 -5.27 -3.63 -15.56
CA ALA A 177 -4.16 -4.49 -15.17
C ALA A 177 -4.48 -5.98 -15.27
N GLY A 178 -5.75 -6.37 -15.48
CA GLY A 178 -6.19 -7.74 -15.69
C GLY A 178 -6.99 -8.34 -14.52
N PHE A 179 -7.18 -7.61 -13.42
CA PHE A 179 -7.95 -8.08 -12.27
C PHE A 179 -9.45 -8.13 -12.57
N HIS A 180 -10.14 -9.04 -11.90
CA HIS A 180 -11.60 -9.21 -11.97
C HIS A 180 -12.23 -9.27 -10.58
N GLU A 181 -13.55 -9.43 -10.49
CA GLU A 181 -14.31 -9.39 -9.22
C GLU A 181 -13.98 -8.20 -8.33
N ILE A 182 -13.81 -7.03 -8.95
CA ILE A 182 -13.41 -5.80 -8.27
C ILE A 182 -14.55 -5.31 -7.38
N LYS A 183 -14.26 -5.14 -6.09
CA LYS A 183 -15.19 -4.58 -5.10
C LYS A 183 -14.59 -3.30 -4.52
N VAL A 184 -15.40 -2.25 -4.45
CA VAL A 184 -15.02 -0.95 -3.89
C VAL A 184 -15.86 -0.70 -2.64
N PHE A 185 -15.20 -0.32 -1.55
CA PHE A 185 -15.85 -0.02 -0.28
C PHE A 185 -15.45 1.37 0.19
N PHE A 186 -16.37 2.05 0.86
CA PHE A 186 -16.16 3.33 1.52
C PHE A 186 -16.43 3.16 3.01
N PRO A 187 -15.37 3.01 3.85
CA PRO A 187 -15.51 2.79 5.27
C PRO A 187 -16.23 3.95 5.95
N LYS A 188 -17.34 3.67 6.64
CA LYS A 188 -18.16 4.73 7.29
C LYS A 188 -17.38 5.50 8.35
N LYS A 189 -16.53 4.82 9.12
CA LYS A 189 -15.68 5.40 10.16
C LYS A 189 -14.59 6.30 9.58
N TYR A 190 -14.16 6.04 8.34
CA TYR A 190 -13.07 6.74 7.66
C TYR A 190 -13.50 7.21 6.26
N PRO A 191 -14.43 8.18 6.16
CA PRO A 191 -15.06 8.57 4.88
C PRO A 191 -14.09 9.22 3.88
N TYR A 192 -12.88 9.52 4.32
CA TYR A 192 -11.80 10.03 3.48
C TYR A 192 -10.94 8.91 2.85
N ARG A 193 -11.33 7.65 3.05
CA ARG A 193 -10.66 6.49 2.48
C ARG A 193 -11.57 5.67 1.60
N TYR A 194 -10.97 4.95 0.68
CA TYR A 194 -11.63 3.86 -0.02
C TYR A 194 -10.77 2.59 0.03
N VAL A 195 -11.44 1.47 -0.11
CA VAL A 195 -10.83 0.13 -0.14
C VAL A 195 -11.19 -0.52 -1.46
N ILE A 196 -10.24 -1.18 -2.09
CA ILE A 196 -10.50 -2.03 -3.25
C ILE A 196 -9.94 -3.42 -2.99
N THR A 197 -10.77 -4.42 -3.31
CA THR A 197 -10.36 -5.81 -3.39
C THR A 197 -10.62 -6.33 -4.79
N ALA A 198 -9.73 -7.15 -5.32
CA ALA A 198 -9.93 -7.80 -6.61
C ALA A 198 -9.15 -9.12 -6.68
N ILE A 199 -9.46 -9.94 -7.69
CA ILE A 199 -8.88 -11.27 -7.92
C ILE A 199 -8.12 -11.27 -9.26
N LYS A 200 -6.97 -11.95 -9.29
CA LYS A 200 -6.22 -12.27 -10.52
C LYS A 200 -6.85 -13.40 -11.29
#